data_fe39cfc1d4d1b5dc2e123c7fc7586407
#
_entry.id   fe39cfc1d4d1b5dc2e123c7fc7586407
#
_cell.length_a   1.000
_cell.length_b   1.000
_cell.length_c   1.000
_cell.angle_alpha   90.00
_cell.angle_beta   90.00
_cell.angle_gamma   90.00
#
_symmetry.space_group_name_H-M   'P 1'
#
loop_
_entity.id
_entity.type
_entity.pdbx_description
1 polymer ?
#
loop_
_entity_poly.entity_id
_entity_poly.type
_entity_poly.pdbx_seq_one_letter_code
_entity_poly.pdbx_strand_id
1 'polypeptide(L)'
;YYQEFAMTVKHVILVILVTTFYLFYIKRSEDYSRLALLYMTVLYLLVSYLTRILWKDQLKRKMRSSMKRSLLIITTKSMLDTVVYNIRNFNYEMFHVAGVAVIDCDMVGHDCGDSITVVANADTVADYVCREWVDEVFVNLPDDAPYPETLLNQLTEMGAVVHMKLAKTSNLIGEKKFVERLGIYTVLTTSINYATTKQLFMKRALDILGGLVGCLITLILTVILGPLIYIQSPGPIFFSQVRVGKNGKKFKIYKFRSMYMDAEERKKELMKQNRVKDGMMFKLEWDPRIIGTKKLPDGTIKKGIGNIIRDFSLDEFPQFFNVLKGDMSLVGTRPPTVDEWDKYDLHHRARLATKPGITGMWQVSGRSNITDFEDVVKLDRQYIAEWNFALDIKILFKTVLVVFKRDGAM
;
A
#
# COMPACT_ATOMS: atom_id res chain seq x y z
N TYR A 1 13.07 0.67 -28.76
CA TYR A 1 14.53 0.66 -28.91
C TYR A 1 15.04 1.93 -29.60
N TYR A 2 14.45 2.36 -30.71
CA TYR A 2 14.88 3.58 -31.45
C TYR A 2 14.82 4.85 -30.58
N GLN A 3 13.74 5.08 -29.85
CA GLN A 3 13.60 6.23 -28.95
C GLN A 3 14.65 6.20 -27.81
N GLU A 4 14.94 5.03 -27.27
CA GLU A 4 15.96 4.87 -26.23
C GLU A 4 17.37 5.17 -26.76
N PHE A 5 17.67 4.73 -27.97
CA PHE A 5 18.94 5.04 -28.63
C PHE A 5 19.08 6.55 -28.84
N ALA A 6 18.05 7.21 -29.38
CA ALA A 6 18.06 8.66 -29.61
C ALA A 6 18.25 9.45 -28.30
N MET A 7 17.60 9.01 -27.20
CA MET A 7 17.78 9.64 -25.89
C MET A 7 19.18 9.40 -25.32
N THR A 8 19.75 8.20 -25.54
CA THR A 8 21.13 7.92 -25.11
C THR A 8 22.14 8.77 -25.87
N VAL A 9 21.99 8.92 -27.19
CA VAL A 9 22.84 9.79 -28.01
C VAL A 9 22.78 11.24 -27.52
N LYS A 10 21.58 11.78 -27.26
CA LYS A 10 21.43 13.16 -26.72
C LYS A 10 22.14 13.31 -25.37
N HIS A 11 22.03 12.31 -24.49
CA HIS A 11 22.69 12.31 -23.19
C HIS A 11 24.23 12.29 -23.33
N VAL A 12 24.76 11.43 -24.21
CA VAL A 12 26.20 11.32 -24.47
C VAL A 12 26.73 12.63 -25.04
N ILE A 13 26.05 13.27 -26.00
CA ILE A 13 26.44 14.57 -26.55
C ILE A 13 26.51 15.64 -25.45
N LEU A 14 25.51 15.68 -24.56
CA LEU A 14 25.52 16.62 -23.44
C LEU A 14 26.70 16.38 -22.48
N VAL A 15 26.96 15.13 -22.11
CA VAL A 15 28.10 14.80 -21.24
C VAL A 15 29.43 15.18 -21.86
N ILE A 16 29.62 14.90 -23.16
CA ILE A 16 30.86 15.28 -23.88
C ILE A 16 31.02 16.80 -23.92
N LEU A 17 29.97 17.55 -24.25
CA LEU A 17 30.01 19.01 -24.25
C LEU A 17 30.42 19.54 -22.87
N VAL A 18 29.81 19.04 -21.79
CA VAL A 18 30.15 19.46 -20.43
C VAL A 18 31.59 19.10 -20.08
N THR A 19 32.02 17.89 -20.42
CA THR A 19 33.39 17.42 -20.15
C THR A 19 34.41 18.23 -20.92
N THR A 20 34.17 18.50 -22.22
CA THR A 20 35.07 19.32 -23.06
C THR A 20 35.15 20.75 -22.54
N PHE A 21 34.01 21.34 -22.18
CA PHE A 21 33.97 22.69 -21.60
C PHE A 21 34.74 22.74 -20.26
N TYR A 22 34.57 21.72 -19.40
CA TYR A 22 35.31 21.61 -18.14
C TYR A 22 36.83 21.52 -18.37
N LEU A 23 37.29 20.64 -19.27
CA LEU A 23 38.71 20.49 -19.61
C LEU A 23 39.29 21.79 -20.19
N PHE A 24 38.54 22.52 -21.02
CA PHE A 24 38.92 23.82 -21.52
C PHE A 24 39.07 24.86 -20.41
N TYR A 25 38.08 24.90 -19.47
CA TYR A 25 38.08 25.84 -18.35
C TYR A 25 39.29 25.66 -17.42
N ILE A 26 39.67 24.40 -17.09
CA ILE A 26 40.83 24.12 -16.26
C ILE A 26 42.17 24.18 -17.01
N LYS A 27 42.16 24.57 -18.28
CA LYS A 27 43.34 24.65 -19.17
C LYS A 27 44.16 23.35 -19.28
N ARG A 28 43.53 22.22 -19.18
CA ARG A 28 44.13 20.86 -19.32
C ARG A 28 43.70 20.14 -20.59
N SER A 29 43.25 20.87 -21.61
CA SER A 29 42.81 20.25 -22.88
C SER A 29 43.98 19.65 -23.69
N GLU A 30 45.20 20.05 -23.40
CA GLU A 30 46.42 19.51 -24.07
C GLU A 30 46.88 18.17 -23.49
N ASP A 31 46.49 17.87 -22.26
CA ASP A 31 46.87 16.63 -21.57
C ASP A 31 46.12 15.40 -22.09
N TYR A 32 45.07 15.57 -22.87
CA TYR A 32 44.22 14.50 -23.35
C TYR A 32 44.28 14.29 -24.86
N SER A 33 44.59 13.05 -25.26
CA SER A 33 44.59 12.66 -26.68
C SER A 33 43.18 12.74 -27.26
N ARG A 34 43.02 13.36 -28.43
CA ARG A 34 41.75 13.40 -29.19
C ARG A 34 41.20 11.98 -29.45
N LEU A 35 42.11 11.03 -29.70
CA LEU A 35 41.77 9.64 -29.94
C LEU A 35 41.23 8.97 -28.68
N ALA A 36 41.80 9.26 -27.50
CA ALA A 36 41.32 8.78 -26.22
C ALA A 36 39.91 9.28 -25.89
N LEU A 37 39.62 10.57 -26.15
CA LEU A 37 38.30 11.14 -25.99
C LEU A 37 37.26 10.48 -26.92
N LEU A 38 37.67 10.19 -28.17
CA LEU A 38 36.80 9.47 -29.10
C LEU A 38 36.46 8.06 -28.61
N TYR A 39 37.46 7.28 -28.15
CA TYR A 39 37.24 5.94 -27.60
C TYR A 39 36.38 5.99 -26.34
N MET A 40 36.63 6.92 -25.43
CA MET A 40 35.78 7.11 -24.25
C MET A 40 34.32 7.41 -24.63
N THR A 41 34.10 8.24 -25.64
CA THR A 41 32.78 8.56 -26.13
C THR A 41 32.03 7.35 -26.65
N VAL A 42 32.69 6.55 -27.51
CA VAL A 42 32.11 5.36 -28.11
C VAL A 42 31.82 4.31 -27.00
N LEU A 43 32.76 4.10 -26.10
CA LEU A 43 32.62 3.18 -24.99
C LEU A 43 31.47 3.63 -24.06
N TYR A 44 31.40 4.90 -23.71
CA TYR A 44 30.34 5.47 -22.89
C TYR A 44 28.97 5.34 -23.54
N LEU A 45 28.86 5.54 -24.84
CA LEU A 45 27.63 5.35 -25.60
C LEU A 45 27.17 3.88 -25.52
N LEU A 46 28.07 2.93 -25.78
CA LEU A 46 27.78 1.51 -25.75
C LEU A 46 27.34 1.05 -24.33
N VAL A 47 28.12 1.41 -23.32
CA VAL A 47 27.84 1.03 -21.93
C VAL A 47 26.51 1.67 -21.45
N SER A 48 26.29 2.97 -21.73
CA SER A 48 25.06 3.66 -21.36
C SER A 48 23.83 3.08 -22.05
N TYR A 49 23.95 2.70 -23.32
CA TYR A 49 22.85 2.07 -24.06
C TYR A 49 22.54 0.67 -23.53
N LEU A 50 23.55 -0.17 -23.30
CA LEU A 50 23.41 -1.50 -22.74
C LEU A 50 22.81 -1.47 -21.33
N THR A 51 23.35 -0.63 -20.45
CA THR A 51 22.84 -0.49 -19.09
C THR A 51 21.38 -0.01 -19.08
N ARG A 52 21.00 0.89 -19.98
CA ARG A 52 19.61 1.34 -20.12
C ARG A 52 18.67 0.22 -20.55
N ILE A 53 19.08 -0.60 -21.53
CA ILE A 53 18.28 -1.76 -21.98
C ILE A 53 18.14 -2.79 -20.86
N LEU A 54 19.25 -3.17 -20.20
CA LEU A 54 19.26 -4.15 -19.12
C LEU A 54 18.43 -3.67 -17.93
N TRP A 55 18.57 -2.39 -17.56
CA TRP A 55 17.79 -1.77 -16.49
C TRP A 55 16.29 -1.74 -16.80
N LYS A 56 15.95 -1.42 -18.05
CA LYS A 56 14.56 -1.40 -18.51
C LYS A 56 13.95 -2.81 -18.52
N ASP A 57 14.72 -3.82 -18.93
CA ASP A 57 14.28 -5.21 -18.89
C ASP A 57 14.14 -5.71 -17.43
N GLN A 58 15.07 -5.38 -16.55
CA GLN A 58 14.95 -5.66 -15.11
C GLN A 58 13.74 -4.95 -14.49
N LEU A 59 13.52 -3.66 -14.83
CA LEU A 59 12.34 -2.93 -14.36
C LEU A 59 11.05 -3.59 -14.84
N LYS A 60 10.98 -3.97 -16.12
CA LYS A 60 9.82 -4.69 -16.68
C LYS A 60 9.58 -6.02 -15.95
N ARG A 61 10.65 -6.81 -15.72
CA ARG A 61 10.53 -8.08 -14.96
C ARG A 61 10.09 -7.84 -13.52
N LYS A 62 10.63 -6.81 -12.85
CA LYS A 62 10.29 -6.46 -11.47
C LYS A 62 8.87 -5.88 -11.35
N MET A 63 8.44 -5.07 -12.33
CA MET A 63 7.08 -4.58 -12.43
C MET A 63 6.09 -5.72 -12.75
N ARG A 64 6.52 -6.72 -13.51
CA ARG A 64 5.72 -7.90 -13.86
C ARG A 64 5.38 -8.77 -12.65
N SER A 65 6.24 -8.83 -11.63
CA SER A 65 6.07 -9.80 -10.54
C SER A 65 5.53 -9.24 -9.24
N SER A 66 5.63 -7.92 -8.96
CA SER A 66 5.36 -7.40 -7.60
C SER A 66 4.55 -6.10 -7.52
N MET A 67 4.39 -5.35 -8.60
CA MET A 67 3.77 -4.01 -8.57
C MET A 67 2.59 -3.84 -9.54
N LYS A 68 2.02 -4.90 -10.07
CA LYS A 68 0.82 -4.77 -10.89
C LYS A 68 -0.34 -4.32 -10.02
N ARG A 69 -1.02 -3.26 -10.45
CA ARG A 69 -2.29 -2.87 -9.87
C ARG A 69 -3.34 -3.88 -10.33
N SER A 70 -4.21 -4.26 -9.43
CA SER A 70 -5.31 -5.18 -9.70
C SER A 70 -6.46 -4.42 -10.33
N LEU A 71 -6.84 -4.76 -11.56
CA LEU A 71 -7.92 -4.13 -12.32
C LEU A 71 -9.10 -5.08 -12.44
N LEU A 72 -10.27 -4.64 -11.99
CA LEU A 72 -11.55 -5.29 -12.30
C LEU A 72 -12.21 -4.58 -13.48
N ILE A 73 -12.69 -5.34 -14.45
CA ILE A 73 -13.39 -4.80 -15.62
C ILE A 73 -14.89 -4.97 -15.40
N ILE A 74 -15.68 -3.90 -15.56
CA ILE A 74 -17.14 -3.95 -15.56
C ILE A 74 -17.63 -3.69 -16.99
N THR A 75 -18.39 -4.61 -17.54
CA THR A 75 -18.87 -4.56 -18.92
C THR A 75 -20.20 -5.29 -19.11
N THR A 76 -20.73 -5.29 -20.34
CA THR A 76 -21.89 -6.09 -20.74
C THR A 76 -21.43 -7.29 -21.56
N LYS A 77 -22.30 -8.28 -21.70
CA LYS A 77 -22.05 -9.48 -22.52
C LYS A 77 -21.65 -9.13 -23.96
N SER A 78 -22.33 -8.13 -24.56
CA SER A 78 -22.07 -7.71 -25.94
C SER A 78 -20.66 -7.12 -26.14
N MET A 79 -20.04 -6.56 -25.12
CA MET A 79 -18.72 -5.94 -25.21
C MET A 79 -17.60 -6.78 -24.58
N LEU A 80 -17.93 -7.88 -23.92
CA LEU A 80 -17.00 -8.70 -23.13
C LEU A 80 -15.73 -9.05 -23.91
N ASP A 81 -15.88 -9.72 -25.04
CA ASP A 81 -14.74 -10.18 -25.85
C ASP A 81 -13.89 -9.02 -26.36
N THR A 82 -14.53 -7.93 -26.79
CA THR A 82 -13.84 -6.75 -27.30
C THR A 82 -13.03 -6.04 -26.21
N VAL A 83 -13.61 -5.87 -25.03
CA VAL A 83 -12.95 -5.18 -23.90
C VAL A 83 -11.79 -6.01 -23.37
N VAL A 84 -12.00 -7.31 -23.17
CA VAL A 84 -10.94 -8.24 -22.71
C VAL A 84 -9.80 -8.27 -23.72
N TYR A 85 -10.10 -8.42 -25.04
CA TYR A 85 -9.11 -8.38 -26.09
C TYR A 85 -8.29 -7.08 -26.09
N ASN A 86 -8.94 -5.93 -25.98
CA ASN A 86 -8.28 -4.62 -26.03
C ASN A 86 -7.42 -4.38 -24.79
N ILE A 87 -7.92 -4.66 -23.60
CA ILE A 87 -7.15 -4.50 -22.37
C ILE A 87 -5.93 -5.43 -22.38
N ARG A 88 -6.10 -6.66 -22.86
CA ARG A 88 -5.02 -7.64 -22.95
C ARG A 88 -3.91 -7.22 -23.91
N ASN A 89 -4.26 -6.79 -25.11
CA ASN A 89 -3.27 -6.45 -26.15
C ASN A 89 -2.65 -5.06 -25.98
N PHE A 90 -3.34 -4.12 -25.35
CA PHE A 90 -2.91 -2.73 -25.21
C PHE A 90 -2.69 -2.27 -23.75
N ASN A 91 -2.70 -3.20 -22.81
CA ASN A 91 -2.50 -2.90 -21.38
C ASN A 91 -1.04 -2.50 -21.02
N TYR A 92 -0.09 -2.65 -21.95
CA TYR A 92 1.34 -2.38 -21.71
C TYR A 92 1.86 -2.93 -20.37
N GLU A 93 1.30 -4.05 -19.90
CA GLU A 93 1.68 -4.73 -18.65
C GLU A 93 1.49 -3.91 -17.36
N MET A 94 0.68 -2.86 -17.38
CA MET A 94 0.47 -1.98 -16.21
C MET A 94 -0.49 -2.57 -15.17
N PHE A 95 -1.41 -3.44 -15.59
CA PHE A 95 -2.44 -3.99 -14.72
C PHE A 95 -2.42 -5.52 -14.70
N HIS A 96 -2.74 -6.07 -13.55
CA HIS A 96 -3.19 -7.45 -13.43
C HIS A 96 -4.72 -7.47 -13.49
N VAL A 97 -5.30 -8.11 -14.48
CA VAL A 97 -6.76 -8.23 -14.54
C VAL A 97 -7.22 -9.23 -13.49
N ALA A 98 -7.90 -8.73 -12.45
CA ALA A 98 -8.44 -9.56 -11.37
C ALA A 98 -9.60 -10.43 -11.83
N GLY A 99 -10.37 -9.93 -12.80
CA GLY A 99 -11.54 -10.60 -13.37
C GLY A 99 -12.42 -9.61 -14.13
N VAL A 100 -13.56 -10.09 -14.57
CA VAL A 100 -14.58 -9.30 -15.25
C VAL A 100 -15.90 -9.42 -14.50
N ALA A 101 -16.63 -8.31 -14.36
CA ALA A 101 -18.02 -8.30 -13.90
C ALA A 101 -18.92 -7.99 -15.11
N VAL A 102 -19.89 -8.85 -15.34
CA VAL A 102 -20.89 -8.69 -16.40
C VAL A 102 -22.22 -8.27 -15.75
N ILE A 103 -22.73 -7.05 -16.14
CA ILE A 103 -23.84 -6.44 -15.41
C ILE A 103 -25.21 -6.61 -16.05
N ASP A 104 -25.28 -7.13 -17.26
CA ASP A 104 -26.54 -7.33 -18.02
C ASP A 104 -27.04 -8.78 -17.99
N CYS A 105 -26.21 -9.73 -17.56
CA CYS A 105 -26.61 -11.12 -17.40
C CYS A 105 -25.68 -11.83 -16.42
N ASP A 106 -26.15 -12.96 -15.86
CA ASP A 106 -25.33 -13.80 -14.99
C ASP A 106 -24.46 -14.75 -15.81
N MET A 107 -23.15 -14.49 -15.79
CA MET A 107 -22.11 -15.30 -16.44
C MET A 107 -20.99 -15.67 -15.47
N VAL A 108 -21.24 -15.63 -14.18
CA VAL A 108 -20.21 -15.94 -13.17
C VAL A 108 -19.61 -17.32 -13.41
N GLY A 109 -18.28 -17.41 -13.46
CA GLY A 109 -17.53 -18.63 -13.76
C GLY A 109 -17.19 -18.82 -15.25
N HIS A 110 -17.68 -17.96 -16.16
CA HIS A 110 -17.31 -18.03 -17.56
C HIS A 110 -15.83 -17.68 -17.77
N ASP A 111 -15.10 -18.51 -18.50
CA ASP A 111 -13.68 -18.29 -18.82
C ASP A 111 -13.54 -17.43 -20.09
N CYS A 112 -12.92 -16.28 -19.94
CA CYS A 112 -12.63 -15.36 -21.06
C CYS A 112 -11.25 -15.62 -21.69
N GLY A 113 -10.56 -16.68 -21.27
CA GLY A 113 -9.21 -17.04 -21.72
C GLY A 113 -8.08 -16.38 -20.89
N ASP A 114 -6.88 -16.98 -20.92
CA ASP A 114 -5.68 -16.55 -20.22
C ASP A 114 -5.88 -16.33 -18.71
N SER A 115 -6.65 -17.19 -18.07
CA SER A 115 -6.97 -17.12 -16.63
C SER A 115 -7.81 -15.89 -16.24
N ILE A 116 -8.48 -15.23 -17.18
CA ILE A 116 -9.46 -14.18 -16.91
C ILE A 116 -10.84 -14.82 -16.89
N THR A 117 -11.52 -14.71 -15.75
CA THR A 117 -12.86 -15.26 -15.55
C THR A 117 -13.87 -14.16 -15.21
N VAL A 118 -15.14 -14.42 -15.49
CA VAL A 118 -16.23 -13.59 -14.99
C VAL A 118 -16.41 -13.92 -13.51
N VAL A 119 -16.10 -12.95 -12.63
CA VAL A 119 -16.04 -13.14 -11.17
C VAL A 119 -17.27 -12.59 -10.45
N ALA A 120 -18.03 -11.70 -11.08
CA ALA A 120 -19.19 -11.07 -10.49
C ALA A 120 -20.24 -10.66 -11.52
N ASN A 121 -21.46 -10.44 -11.06
CA ASN A 121 -22.57 -9.84 -11.80
C ASN A 121 -22.96 -8.49 -11.18
N ALA A 122 -24.06 -7.87 -11.64
CA ALA A 122 -24.52 -6.56 -11.15
C ALA A 122 -24.72 -6.52 -9.62
N ASP A 123 -25.25 -7.61 -9.04
CA ASP A 123 -25.60 -7.68 -7.61
C ASP A 123 -24.40 -7.99 -6.71
N THR A 124 -23.41 -8.71 -7.25
CA THR A 124 -22.28 -9.24 -6.46
C THR A 124 -20.97 -8.46 -6.63
N VAL A 125 -20.89 -7.54 -7.61
CA VAL A 125 -19.64 -6.82 -7.93
C VAL A 125 -19.16 -5.93 -6.78
N ALA A 126 -20.06 -5.29 -6.05
CA ALA A 126 -19.72 -4.46 -4.91
C ALA A 126 -19.12 -5.30 -3.77
N ASP A 127 -19.73 -6.46 -3.47
CA ASP A 127 -19.22 -7.39 -2.47
C ASP A 127 -17.88 -7.99 -2.88
N TYR A 128 -17.71 -8.34 -4.15
CA TYR A 128 -16.43 -8.81 -4.69
C TYR A 128 -15.30 -7.78 -4.48
N VAL A 129 -15.51 -6.51 -4.83
CA VAL A 129 -14.53 -5.43 -4.62
C VAL A 129 -14.26 -5.22 -3.13
N CYS A 130 -15.25 -5.44 -2.26
CA CYS A 130 -15.06 -5.32 -0.81
C CYS A 130 -14.15 -6.42 -0.25
N ARG A 131 -14.23 -7.64 -0.77
CA ARG A 131 -13.56 -8.83 -0.20
C ARG A 131 -12.30 -9.27 -0.93
N GLU A 132 -12.09 -8.82 -2.15
CA GLU A 132 -10.94 -9.23 -2.96
C GLU A 132 -9.97 -8.06 -3.19
N TRP A 133 -8.77 -8.39 -3.63
CA TRP A 133 -7.78 -7.38 -3.97
C TRP A 133 -8.10 -6.74 -5.32
N VAL A 134 -8.71 -5.56 -5.28
CA VAL A 134 -9.00 -4.71 -6.44
C VAL A 134 -8.47 -3.31 -6.15
N ASP A 135 -7.52 -2.85 -6.94
CA ASP A 135 -6.96 -1.49 -6.85
C ASP A 135 -7.78 -0.49 -7.66
N GLU A 136 -8.18 -0.90 -8.87
CA GLU A 136 -8.83 -0.04 -9.85
C GLU A 136 -9.97 -0.80 -10.55
N VAL A 137 -11.00 -0.06 -10.95
CA VAL A 137 -12.16 -0.61 -11.66
C VAL A 137 -12.29 0.12 -13.00
N PHE A 138 -12.36 -0.60 -14.10
CA PHE A 138 -12.60 -0.04 -15.42
C PHE A 138 -14.01 -0.38 -15.91
N VAL A 139 -14.82 0.64 -16.16
CA VAL A 139 -16.19 0.51 -16.61
C VAL A 139 -16.27 0.88 -18.11
N ASN A 140 -16.62 -0.08 -18.92
CA ASN A 140 -16.84 0.09 -20.36
C ASN A 140 -18.15 -0.55 -20.77
N LEU A 141 -19.14 0.28 -20.98
CA LEU A 141 -20.50 -0.10 -21.39
C LEU A 141 -20.78 0.40 -22.82
N PRO A 142 -21.75 -0.17 -23.51
CA PRO A 142 -22.26 0.37 -24.78
C PRO A 142 -22.68 1.82 -24.68
N ASP A 143 -22.55 2.59 -25.77
CA ASP A 143 -22.80 4.04 -25.75
C ASP A 143 -24.27 4.40 -25.49
N ASP A 144 -25.18 3.47 -25.69
CA ASP A 144 -26.64 3.57 -25.43
C ASP A 144 -27.02 3.09 -24.02
N ALA A 145 -26.15 2.36 -23.33
CA ALA A 145 -26.42 1.86 -21.98
C ALA A 145 -26.18 2.95 -20.92
N PRO A 146 -27.13 3.16 -19.98
CA PRO A 146 -26.90 4.09 -18.87
C PRO A 146 -25.82 3.53 -17.93
N TYR A 147 -24.99 4.43 -17.38
CA TYR A 147 -24.06 4.04 -16.32
C TYR A 147 -24.81 3.73 -15.03
N PRO A 148 -24.45 2.65 -14.31
CA PRO A 148 -25.04 2.29 -13.02
C PRO A 148 -24.53 3.24 -11.92
N GLU A 149 -25.10 4.45 -11.82
CA GLU A 149 -24.63 5.51 -10.92
C GLU A 149 -24.53 5.06 -9.46
N THR A 150 -25.50 4.30 -8.98
CA THR A 150 -25.48 3.75 -7.60
C THR A 150 -24.29 2.87 -7.34
N LEU A 151 -23.97 1.96 -8.25
CA LEU A 151 -22.80 1.08 -8.17
C LEU A 151 -21.49 1.90 -8.23
N LEU A 152 -21.40 2.86 -9.16
CA LEU A 152 -20.21 3.69 -9.30
C LEU A 152 -19.93 4.53 -8.06
N ASN A 153 -20.98 5.04 -7.42
CA ASN A 153 -20.90 5.78 -6.16
C ASN A 153 -20.43 4.86 -5.03
N GLN A 154 -20.98 3.66 -4.90
CA GLN A 154 -20.53 2.66 -3.92
C GLN A 154 -19.06 2.30 -4.09
N LEU A 155 -18.60 2.03 -5.33
CA LEU A 155 -17.21 1.73 -5.64
C LEU A 155 -16.27 2.89 -5.27
N THR A 156 -16.70 4.13 -5.55
CA THR A 156 -15.94 5.33 -5.19
C THR A 156 -15.89 5.53 -3.66
N GLU A 157 -17.00 5.33 -2.97
CA GLU A 157 -17.06 5.40 -1.49
C GLU A 157 -16.19 4.34 -0.82
N MET A 158 -16.06 3.15 -1.43
CA MET A 158 -15.12 2.11 -0.99
C MET A 158 -13.65 2.47 -1.22
N GLY A 159 -13.37 3.58 -1.90
CA GLY A 159 -12.01 4.06 -2.19
C GLY A 159 -11.37 3.40 -3.40
N ALA A 160 -12.11 2.68 -4.23
CA ALA A 160 -11.61 2.19 -5.51
C ALA A 160 -11.45 3.36 -6.50
N VAL A 161 -10.44 3.27 -7.35
CA VAL A 161 -10.26 4.22 -8.46
C VAL A 161 -11.11 3.72 -9.62
N VAL A 162 -12.10 4.52 -10.04
CA VAL A 162 -13.03 4.13 -11.10
C VAL A 162 -12.71 4.88 -12.37
N HIS A 163 -12.43 4.11 -13.44
CA HIS A 163 -12.17 4.59 -14.79
C HIS A 163 -13.39 4.33 -15.66
N MET A 164 -13.92 5.35 -16.29
CA MET A 164 -15.07 5.22 -17.18
C MET A 164 -14.70 5.64 -18.59
N LYS A 165 -15.11 4.88 -19.59
CA LYS A 165 -14.99 5.28 -20.99
C LYS A 165 -15.77 6.58 -21.22
N LEU A 166 -15.13 7.56 -21.84
CA LEU A 166 -15.66 8.92 -22.03
C LEU A 166 -16.66 8.95 -23.20
N ALA A 167 -17.87 8.48 -23.00
CA ALA A 167 -18.92 8.58 -24.01
C ALA A 167 -20.10 9.49 -23.61
N LYS A 168 -20.51 9.49 -22.36
CA LYS A 168 -21.54 10.37 -21.78
C LYS A 168 -21.36 10.45 -20.27
N THR A 169 -20.70 11.47 -19.77
CA THR A 169 -20.51 11.66 -18.32
C THR A 169 -21.28 12.90 -17.87
N SER A 170 -22.47 12.71 -17.35
CA SER A 170 -23.17 13.72 -16.55
C SER A 170 -23.39 13.17 -15.14
N ASN A 171 -23.02 13.93 -14.12
CA ASN A 171 -23.42 13.76 -12.72
C ASN A 171 -22.76 12.64 -11.88
N LEU A 172 -21.48 12.31 -12.09
CA LEU A 172 -20.81 11.37 -11.20
C LEU A 172 -20.32 12.05 -9.92
N ILE A 173 -20.57 11.41 -8.78
CA ILE A 173 -20.07 11.79 -7.47
C ILE A 173 -18.61 11.38 -7.37
N GLY A 174 -17.75 12.29 -6.98
CA GLY A 174 -16.33 12.06 -6.74
C GLY A 174 -15.62 13.40 -6.56
N GLU A 175 -14.81 13.53 -5.51
CA GLU A 175 -14.19 14.80 -5.17
C GLU A 175 -13.14 15.23 -6.22
N LYS A 176 -12.46 14.26 -6.85
CA LYS A 176 -11.45 14.54 -7.87
C LYS A 176 -11.70 13.74 -9.14
N LYS A 177 -11.90 14.45 -10.24
CA LYS A 177 -12.11 13.90 -11.58
C LYS A 177 -11.01 14.38 -12.51
N PHE A 178 -10.43 13.48 -13.29
CA PHE A 178 -9.44 13.83 -14.32
C PHE A 178 -9.54 12.87 -15.50
N VAL A 179 -9.13 13.35 -16.67
CA VAL A 179 -9.12 12.57 -17.90
C VAL A 179 -7.73 11.96 -18.10
N GLU A 180 -7.67 10.66 -18.29
CA GLU A 180 -6.41 9.96 -18.58
C GLU A 180 -6.59 8.87 -19.65
N ARG A 181 -5.50 8.19 -20.01
CA ARG A 181 -5.51 7.09 -20.96
C ARG A 181 -5.30 5.75 -20.25
N LEU A 182 -6.24 4.83 -20.46
CA LEU A 182 -6.15 3.43 -20.06
C LEU A 182 -6.02 2.57 -21.32
N GLY A 183 -4.80 2.18 -21.69
CA GLY A 183 -4.52 1.54 -22.97
C GLY A 183 -4.89 2.44 -24.14
N ILE A 184 -5.81 1.99 -25.00
CA ILE A 184 -6.36 2.75 -26.14
C ILE A 184 -7.52 3.67 -25.75
N TYR A 185 -8.09 3.49 -24.55
CA TYR A 185 -9.26 4.23 -24.11
C TYR A 185 -8.90 5.56 -23.47
N THR A 186 -9.65 6.61 -23.82
CA THR A 186 -9.68 7.84 -23.04
C THR A 186 -10.78 7.70 -21.99
N VAL A 187 -10.41 7.81 -20.72
CA VAL A 187 -11.31 7.54 -19.59
C VAL A 187 -11.42 8.77 -18.68
N LEU A 188 -12.58 8.91 -18.02
CA LEU A 188 -12.73 9.77 -16.87
C LEU A 188 -12.46 8.98 -15.60
N THR A 189 -11.45 9.40 -14.85
CA THR A 189 -11.07 8.77 -13.58
C THR A 189 -11.61 9.59 -12.43
N THR A 190 -12.25 8.93 -11.46
CA THR A 190 -12.71 9.51 -10.21
C THR A 190 -12.10 8.79 -9.03
N SER A 191 -11.73 9.51 -7.97
CA SER A 191 -11.18 8.95 -6.75
C SER A 191 -11.43 9.87 -5.55
N ILE A 192 -11.35 9.33 -4.33
CA ILE A 192 -11.47 10.12 -3.09
C ILE A 192 -10.34 11.16 -3.01
N ASN A 193 -9.12 10.76 -3.31
CA ASN A 193 -7.97 11.66 -3.37
C ASN A 193 -7.00 11.25 -4.50
N TYR A 194 -6.33 12.24 -5.07
CA TYR A 194 -5.33 12.05 -6.10
C TYR A 194 -3.97 12.59 -5.65
N ALA A 195 -3.00 11.72 -5.59
CA ALA A 195 -1.62 12.08 -5.28
C ALA A 195 -0.81 12.19 -6.57
N THR A 196 -0.12 13.32 -6.77
CA THR A 196 0.78 13.49 -7.90
C THR A 196 1.98 12.55 -7.80
N THR A 197 2.58 12.19 -8.94
CA THR A 197 3.79 11.35 -8.97
C THR A 197 4.92 11.92 -8.10
N LYS A 198 5.06 13.24 -8.04
CA LYS A 198 6.04 13.93 -7.18
C LYS A 198 5.75 13.69 -5.70
N GLN A 199 4.50 13.81 -5.29
CA GLN A 199 4.09 13.56 -3.89
C GLN A 199 4.30 12.10 -3.48
N LEU A 200 3.96 11.14 -4.37
CA LEU A 200 4.20 9.72 -4.14
C LEU A 200 5.70 9.40 -4.03
N PHE A 201 6.52 10.03 -4.87
CA PHE A 201 7.97 9.89 -4.80
C PHE A 201 8.52 10.43 -3.47
N MET A 202 8.11 11.65 -3.05
CA MET A 202 8.52 12.23 -1.77
C MET A 202 8.09 11.36 -0.58
N LYS A 203 6.85 10.85 -0.61
CA LYS A 203 6.37 9.91 0.43
C LYS A 203 7.22 8.66 0.47
N ARG A 204 7.53 8.06 -0.68
CA ARG A 204 8.37 6.85 -0.74
C ARG A 204 9.81 7.10 -0.29
N ALA A 205 10.39 8.25 -0.64
CA ALA A 205 11.72 8.65 -0.16
C ALA A 205 11.75 8.77 1.37
N LEU A 206 10.73 9.42 1.96
CA LEU A 206 10.57 9.52 3.41
C LEU A 206 10.41 8.12 4.05
N ASP A 207 9.60 7.25 3.46
CA ASP A 207 9.42 5.87 3.93
C ASP A 207 10.73 5.08 3.92
N ILE A 208 11.56 5.23 2.87
CA ILE A 208 12.86 4.55 2.78
C ILE A 208 13.83 5.09 3.84
N LEU A 209 13.95 6.42 3.96
CA LEU A 209 14.84 7.03 4.95
C LEU A 209 14.45 6.65 6.38
N GLY A 210 13.17 6.82 6.74
CA GLY A 210 12.69 6.44 8.06
C GLY A 210 12.73 4.92 8.29
N GLY A 211 12.46 4.13 7.25
CA GLY A 211 12.59 2.68 7.28
C GLY A 211 14.01 2.20 7.58
N LEU A 212 15.03 2.82 6.96
CA LEU A 212 16.44 2.49 7.22
C LEU A 212 16.83 2.81 8.67
N VAL A 213 16.47 4.00 9.15
CA VAL A 213 16.72 4.40 10.55
C VAL A 213 15.99 3.45 11.51
N GLY A 214 14.72 3.17 11.26
CA GLY A 214 13.92 2.26 12.08
C GLY A 214 14.44 0.82 12.08
N CYS A 215 14.93 0.30 10.97
CA CYS A 215 15.56 -1.02 10.90
C CYS A 215 16.89 -1.07 11.69
N LEU A 216 17.69 0.00 11.66
CA LEU A 216 18.90 0.10 12.47
C LEU A 216 18.56 0.05 13.97
N ILE A 217 17.55 0.81 14.40
CA ILE A 217 17.06 0.77 15.79
C ILE A 217 16.52 -0.62 16.12
N THR A 218 15.77 -1.25 15.21
CA THR A 218 15.25 -2.62 15.37
C THR A 218 16.38 -3.62 15.63
N LEU A 219 17.50 -3.50 14.91
CA LEU A 219 18.65 -4.35 15.11
C LEU A 219 19.23 -4.20 16.54
N ILE A 220 19.40 -2.97 17.02
CA ILE A 220 19.86 -2.69 18.39
C ILE A 220 18.88 -3.28 19.42
N LEU A 221 17.57 -3.03 19.22
CA LEU A 221 16.53 -3.56 20.10
C LEU A 221 16.50 -5.09 20.10
N THR A 222 16.79 -5.74 18.98
CA THR A 222 16.84 -7.20 18.88
C THR A 222 17.94 -7.79 19.78
N VAL A 223 19.10 -7.14 19.84
CA VAL A 223 20.19 -7.57 20.73
C VAL A 223 19.82 -7.43 22.21
N ILE A 224 19.07 -6.39 22.56
CA ILE A 224 18.67 -6.10 23.96
C ILE A 224 17.44 -6.93 24.37
N LEU A 225 16.36 -6.84 23.58
CA LEU A 225 15.07 -7.45 23.91
C LEU A 225 15.03 -8.95 23.62
N GLY A 226 15.78 -9.41 22.61
CA GLY A 226 15.77 -10.81 22.19
C GLY A 226 16.07 -11.79 23.32
N PRO A 227 17.21 -11.66 24.04
CA PRO A 227 17.51 -12.48 25.20
C PRO A 227 16.45 -12.40 26.30
N LEU A 228 15.95 -11.18 26.60
CA LEU A 228 14.94 -10.97 27.64
C LEU A 228 13.61 -11.68 27.31
N ILE A 229 13.17 -11.61 26.04
CA ILE A 229 11.97 -12.32 25.58
C ILE A 229 12.19 -13.83 25.68
N TYR A 230 13.35 -14.33 25.22
CA TYR A 230 13.65 -15.76 25.19
C TYR A 230 13.73 -16.35 26.59
N ILE A 231 14.35 -15.66 27.55
CA ILE A 231 14.46 -16.12 28.96
C ILE A 231 13.08 -16.24 29.63
N GLN A 232 12.18 -15.28 29.37
CA GLN A 232 10.84 -15.30 30.00
C GLN A 232 9.84 -16.20 29.27
N SER A 233 10.03 -16.40 27.96
CA SER A 233 9.19 -17.28 27.15
C SER A 233 10.03 -17.88 26.01
N PRO A 234 10.57 -19.11 26.18
CA PRO A 234 11.35 -19.75 25.13
C PRO A 234 10.58 -19.84 23.80
N GLY A 235 11.31 -19.61 22.68
CA GLY A 235 10.72 -19.62 21.34
C GLY A 235 11.18 -18.44 20.47
N PRO A 236 10.58 -18.22 19.28
CA PRO A 236 10.97 -17.17 18.36
C PRO A 236 10.83 -15.77 18.97
N ILE A 237 11.81 -14.91 18.72
CA ILE A 237 11.82 -13.51 19.20
C ILE A 237 10.83 -12.65 18.42
N PHE A 238 10.67 -12.95 17.13
CA PHE A 238 9.76 -12.24 16.24
C PHE A 238 8.44 -13.01 16.09
N PHE A 239 7.36 -12.25 16.04
CA PHE A 239 6.03 -12.71 15.71
C PHE A 239 5.65 -12.17 14.32
N SER A 240 4.95 -12.96 13.54
CA SER A 240 4.40 -12.52 12.27
C SER A 240 2.93 -12.94 12.14
N GLN A 241 2.12 -12.05 11.55
CA GLN A 241 0.70 -12.27 11.31
C GLN A 241 0.31 -11.74 9.93
N VAL A 242 -0.61 -12.42 9.26
CA VAL A 242 -1.18 -11.92 8.01
C VAL A 242 -2.13 -10.77 8.33
N ARG A 243 -1.95 -9.66 7.61
CA ARG A 243 -2.77 -8.46 7.69
C ARG A 243 -3.23 -8.06 6.31
N VAL A 244 -4.27 -7.24 6.27
CA VAL A 244 -4.80 -6.70 5.02
C VAL A 244 -4.24 -5.29 4.81
N GLY A 245 -3.63 -5.08 3.66
CA GLY A 245 -3.02 -3.82 3.26
C GLY A 245 -3.88 -3.06 2.26
N LYS A 246 -3.21 -2.20 1.47
CA LYS A 246 -3.88 -1.36 0.47
C LYS A 246 -4.76 -2.21 -0.45
N ASN A 247 -6.00 -1.77 -0.61
CA ASN A 247 -7.03 -2.32 -1.52
C ASN A 247 -7.29 -3.83 -1.37
N GLY A 248 -7.06 -4.40 -0.16
CA GLY A 248 -7.30 -5.81 0.10
C GLY A 248 -6.07 -6.71 -0.05
N LYS A 249 -4.91 -6.17 -0.47
CA LYS A 249 -3.69 -6.96 -0.64
C LYS A 249 -3.16 -7.48 0.69
N LYS A 250 -3.12 -8.78 0.88
CA LYS A 250 -2.62 -9.43 2.11
C LYS A 250 -1.09 -9.37 2.17
N PHE A 251 -0.54 -9.14 3.38
CA PHE A 251 0.89 -9.15 3.64
C PHE A 251 1.19 -9.65 5.05
N LYS A 252 2.44 -10.04 5.34
CA LYS A 252 2.89 -10.44 6.68
C LYS A 252 3.47 -9.22 7.39
N ILE A 253 2.87 -8.85 8.54
CA ILE A 253 3.43 -7.85 9.45
C ILE A 253 4.41 -8.53 10.42
N TYR A 254 5.47 -7.83 10.81
CA TYR A 254 6.46 -8.30 11.76
C TYR A 254 6.42 -7.49 13.05
N LYS A 255 6.53 -8.16 14.19
CA LYS A 255 6.56 -7.57 15.53
C LYS A 255 7.56 -8.29 16.43
N PHE A 256 8.04 -7.64 17.49
CA PHE A 256 8.62 -8.40 18.60
C PHE A 256 7.54 -9.16 19.34
N ARG A 257 7.84 -10.37 19.74
CA ARG A 257 6.92 -11.19 20.51
C ARG A 257 6.76 -10.65 21.92
N SER A 258 5.62 -10.06 22.22
CA SER A 258 5.23 -9.54 23.53
C SER A 258 4.23 -10.42 24.27
N MET A 259 3.73 -11.49 23.61
CA MET A 259 2.74 -12.43 24.13
C MET A 259 3.26 -13.86 24.10
N TYR A 260 2.68 -14.73 24.92
CA TYR A 260 2.96 -16.17 24.92
C TYR A 260 2.57 -16.83 23.60
N MET A 261 3.11 -18.02 23.33
CA MET A 261 2.91 -18.73 22.05
C MET A 261 1.47 -19.15 21.82
N ASP A 262 0.73 -19.43 22.86
CA ASP A 262 -0.69 -19.84 22.87
C ASP A 262 -1.67 -18.66 22.88
N ALA A 263 -1.17 -17.43 22.66
CA ALA A 263 -1.97 -16.20 22.77
C ALA A 263 -3.18 -16.16 21.82
N GLU A 264 -3.07 -16.69 20.61
CA GLU A 264 -4.19 -16.72 19.64
C GLU A 264 -5.27 -17.73 20.05
N GLU A 265 -4.90 -18.86 20.64
CA GLU A 265 -5.84 -19.84 21.16
C GLU A 265 -6.63 -19.25 22.33
N ARG A 266 -5.93 -18.66 23.28
CA ARG A 266 -6.54 -17.97 24.44
C ARG A 266 -7.41 -16.77 24.06
N LYS A 267 -7.15 -16.13 22.91
CA LYS A 267 -7.97 -15.02 22.43
C LYS A 267 -9.42 -15.41 22.26
N LYS A 268 -9.70 -16.63 21.76
CA LYS A 268 -11.07 -17.12 21.56
C LYS A 268 -11.86 -17.21 22.88
N GLU A 269 -11.20 -17.63 23.96
CA GLU A 269 -11.80 -17.72 25.28
C GLU A 269 -12.05 -16.34 25.89
N LEU A 270 -11.13 -15.39 25.65
CA LEU A 270 -11.17 -14.04 26.19
C LEU A 270 -12.08 -13.08 25.40
N MET A 271 -12.62 -13.49 24.25
CA MET A 271 -13.52 -12.65 23.43
C MET A 271 -14.74 -12.13 24.20
N LYS A 272 -15.25 -12.90 25.17
CA LYS A 272 -16.39 -12.50 26.03
C LYS A 272 -16.05 -11.30 26.95
N GLN A 273 -14.77 -11.03 27.20
CA GLN A 273 -14.27 -9.92 28.04
C GLN A 273 -13.81 -8.72 27.21
N ASN A 274 -14.07 -8.72 25.90
CA ASN A 274 -13.66 -7.63 25.02
C ASN A 274 -14.39 -6.34 25.40
N ARG A 275 -13.62 -5.24 25.55
CA ARG A 275 -14.18 -3.91 25.86
C ARG A 275 -14.86 -3.26 24.66
N VAL A 276 -14.49 -3.67 23.44
CA VAL A 276 -15.08 -3.16 22.18
C VAL A 276 -16.25 -4.06 21.81
N LYS A 277 -17.46 -3.51 21.85
CA LYS A 277 -18.70 -4.27 21.68
C LYS A 277 -18.87 -4.87 20.29
N ASP A 278 -18.37 -4.21 19.24
CA ASP A 278 -18.59 -4.59 17.85
C ASP A 278 -17.66 -5.70 17.35
N GLY A 279 -16.71 -6.14 18.19
CA GLY A 279 -15.75 -7.19 17.82
C GLY A 279 -14.77 -6.83 16.68
N MET A 280 -14.78 -5.56 16.23
CA MET A 280 -13.89 -5.03 15.19
C MET A 280 -12.47 -4.75 15.69
N MET A 281 -12.31 -4.64 17.01
CA MET A 281 -11.02 -4.56 17.68
C MET A 281 -11.08 -5.41 18.96
N PHE A 282 -9.94 -5.97 19.37
CA PHE A 282 -9.84 -6.74 20.61
C PHE A 282 -9.02 -5.97 21.65
N LYS A 283 -9.66 -5.58 22.76
CA LYS A 283 -9.01 -4.88 23.88
C LYS A 283 -9.50 -5.42 25.20
N LEU A 284 -8.56 -5.76 26.10
CA LEU A 284 -8.82 -6.17 27.47
C LEU A 284 -8.27 -5.11 28.44
N GLU A 285 -8.85 -5.00 29.62
CA GLU A 285 -8.32 -4.19 30.72
C GLU A 285 -7.04 -4.81 31.29
N TRP A 286 -7.04 -6.12 31.45
CA TRP A 286 -5.88 -6.93 31.77
C TRP A 286 -5.77 -8.08 30.79
N ASP A 287 -4.63 -8.22 30.15
CA ASP A 287 -4.42 -9.27 29.15
C ASP A 287 -3.42 -10.32 29.68
N PRO A 288 -3.91 -11.51 30.10
CA PRO A 288 -3.07 -12.57 30.65
C PRO A 288 -2.13 -13.22 29.61
N ARG A 289 -2.26 -12.87 28.33
CA ARG A 289 -1.44 -13.41 27.25
C ARG A 289 -0.08 -12.70 27.16
N ILE A 290 0.08 -11.54 27.83
CA ILE A 290 1.30 -10.75 27.78
C ILE A 290 2.41 -11.43 28.60
N ILE A 291 3.61 -11.55 28.04
CA ILE A 291 4.76 -12.20 28.67
C ILE A 291 5.12 -11.53 29.98
N GLY A 292 5.15 -12.35 31.05
CA GLY A 292 5.58 -11.93 32.40
C GLY A 292 4.54 -11.16 33.18
N THR A 293 3.34 -10.88 32.65
CA THR A 293 2.26 -10.24 33.41
C THR A 293 1.65 -11.23 34.41
N LYS A 294 1.35 -10.76 35.61
CA LYS A 294 0.66 -11.56 36.66
C LYS A 294 -0.30 -10.67 37.44
N LYS A 295 -1.48 -11.19 37.73
CA LYS A 295 -2.43 -10.56 38.68
C LYS A 295 -2.14 -11.11 40.07
N LEU A 296 -1.82 -10.23 41.00
CA LEU A 296 -1.53 -10.55 42.40
C LEU A 296 -2.83 -10.77 43.18
N PRO A 297 -2.78 -11.44 44.34
CA PRO A 297 -3.97 -11.70 45.15
C PRO A 297 -4.71 -10.44 45.64
N ASP A 298 -4.00 -9.34 45.76
CA ASP A 298 -4.53 -8.00 46.11
C ASP A 298 -5.22 -7.29 44.92
N GLY A 299 -5.28 -7.92 43.73
CA GLY A 299 -5.87 -7.40 42.53
C GLY A 299 -4.91 -6.51 41.71
N THR A 300 -3.71 -6.19 42.19
CA THR A 300 -2.71 -5.41 41.46
C THR A 300 -2.10 -6.22 40.32
N ILE A 301 -1.70 -5.52 39.23
CA ILE A 301 -1.10 -6.13 38.04
C ILE A 301 0.42 -5.94 38.13
N LYS A 302 1.15 -7.04 38.31
CA LYS A 302 2.61 -7.02 38.14
C LYS A 302 2.95 -7.06 36.66
N LYS A 303 3.58 -5.99 36.17
CA LYS A 303 4.02 -5.86 34.76
C LYS A 303 5.27 -6.69 34.51
N GLY A 304 5.28 -7.42 33.37
CA GLY A 304 6.43 -8.16 32.85
C GLY A 304 7.09 -7.45 31.66
N ILE A 305 8.07 -8.12 31.04
CA ILE A 305 8.78 -7.59 29.87
C ILE A 305 7.83 -7.30 28.70
N GLY A 306 6.82 -8.15 28.48
CA GLY A 306 5.83 -7.95 27.44
C GLY A 306 5.03 -6.65 27.60
N ASN A 307 4.74 -6.25 28.85
CA ASN A 307 4.08 -4.97 29.14
C ASN A 307 5.01 -3.79 28.81
N ILE A 308 6.28 -3.87 29.21
CA ILE A 308 7.27 -2.82 28.91
C ILE A 308 7.41 -2.63 27.39
N ILE A 309 7.53 -3.73 26.65
CA ILE A 309 7.62 -3.70 25.18
C ILE A 309 6.40 -3.02 24.56
N ARG A 310 5.19 -3.29 25.07
CA ARG A 310 3.93 -2.71 24.58
C ARG A 310 3.72 -1.27 25.02
N ASP A 311 4.00 -0.96 26.27
CA ASP A 311 3.86 0.39 26.85
C ASP A 311 4.70 1.43 26.06
N PHE A 312 5.88 1.02 25.59
CA PHE A 312 6.74 1.85 24.75
C PHE A 312 6.56 1.60 23.25
N SER A 313 5.59 0.76 22.84
CA SER A 313 5.37 0.38 21.44
C SER A 313 6.61 -0.20 20.74
N LEU A 314 7.54 -0.79 21.51
CA LEU A 314 8.77 -1.39 20.98
C LEU A 314 8.46 -2.63 20.13
N ASP A 315 7.33 -3.30 20.41
CA ASP A 315 6.86 -4.45 19.61
C ASP A 315 6.65 -4.09 18.14
N GLU A 316 6.41 -2.84 17.81
CA GLU A 316 6.10 -2.40 16.45
C GLU A 316 7.34 -2.08 15.60
N PHE A 317 8.54 -1.98 16.20
CA PHE A 317 9.76 -1.63 15.46
C PHE A 317 10.08 -2.57 14.29
N PRO A 318 9.88 -3.90 14.34
CA PRO A 318 10.12 -4.76 13.19
C PRO A 318 9.27 -4.43 11.95
N GLN A 319 8.19 -3.65 12.11
CA GLN A 319 7.38 -3.17 10.99
C GLN A 319 8.14 -2.20 10.07
N PHE A 320 9.25 -1.58 10.53
CA PHE A 320 10.10 -0.78 9.65
C PHE A 320 10.67 -1.60 8.49
N PHE A 321 10.84 -2.90 8.67
CA PHE A 321 11.17 -3.81 7.56
C PHE A 321 10.03 -3.90 6.52
N ASN A 322 8.76 -3.92 6.96
CA ASN A 322 7.61 -3.86 6.06
C ASN A 322 7.56 -2.52 5.30
N VAL A 323 7.96 -1.41 5.94
CA VAL A 323 8.06 -0.09 5.27
C VAL A 323 9.13 -0.11 4.19
N LEU A 324 10.33 -0.64 4.47
CA LEU A 324 11.40 -0.76 3.47
C LEU A 324 10.99 -1.64 2.30
N LYS A 325 10.36 -2.77 2.59
CA LYS A 325 9.83 -3.68 1.58
C LYS A 325 8.73 -3.03 0.72
N GLY A 326 7.98 -2.06 1.28
CA GLY A 326 6.93 -1.31 0.61
C GLY A 326 5.52 -1.85 0.84
N ASP A 327 5.36 -2.84 1.72
CA ASP A 327 4.05 -3.34 2.16
C ASP A 327 3.33 -2.29 3.03
N MET A 328 4.11 -1.50 3.79
CA MET A 328 3.64 -0.44 4.67
C MET A 328 4.29 0.91 4.33
N SER A 329 3.81 1.96 4.96
CA SER A 329 4.36 3.31 5.00
C SER A 329 4.64 3.70 6.46
N LEU A 330 5.41 4.74 6.68
CA LEU A 330 5.55 5.32 8.03
C LEU A 330 4.20 5.81 8.54
N VAL A 331 3.45 6.53 7.68
CA VAL A 331 2.13 7.09 8.00
C VAL A 331 1.07 6.48 7.09
N GLY A 332 -0.01 5.99 7.66
CA GLY A 332 -1.13 5.38 6.96
C GLY A 332 -2.23 4.91 7.91
N THR A 333 -3.16 4.12 7.42
CA THR A 333 -4.21 3.50 8.22
C THR A 333 -3.70 2.25 8.94
N ARG A 334 -4.34 1.84 10.03
CA ARG A 334 -3.97 0.59 10.73
C ARG A 334 -4.39 -0.61 9.87
N PRO A 335 -3.49 -1.57 9.59
CA PRO A 335 -3.85 -2.77 8.85
C PRO A 335 -4.75 -3.68 9.71
N PRO A 336 -5.98 -4.03 9.25
CA PRO A 336 -6.82 -4.98 9.94
C PRO A 336 -6.26 -6.40 9.87
N THR A 337 -6.68 -7.26 10.80
CA THR A 337 -6.54 -8.71 10.66
C THR A 337 -7.48 -9.21 9.55
N VAL A 338 -7.27 -10.42 9.06
CA VAL A 338 -8.19 -11.05 8.10
C VAL A 338 -9.59 -11.17 8.73
N ASP A 339 -9.68 -11.63 9.98
CA ASP A 339 -10.95 -11.78 10.71
C ASP A 339 -11.69 -10.44 10.93
N GLU A 340 -10.95 -9.32 11.11
CA GLU A 340 -11.53 -7.98 11.20
C GLU A 340 -12.05 -7.55 9.81
N TRP A 341 -11.30 -7.81 8.75
CA TRP A 341 -11.67 -7.45 7.40
C TRP A 341 -12.89 -8.22 6.88
N ASP A 342 -13.01 -9.49 7.23
CA ASP A 342 -14.18 -10.32 6.87
C ASP A 342 -15.51 -9.77 7.43
N LYS A 343 -15.43 -8.91 8.46
CA LYS A 343 -16.58 -8.22 9.05
C LYS A 343 -16.83 -6.82 8.52
N TYR A 344 -15.98 -6.33 7.59
CA TYR A 344 -16.10 -4.98 7.08
C TYR A 344 -17.31 -4.82 6.16
N ASP A 345 -18.06 -3.76 6.41
CA ASP A 345 -19.05 -3.23 5.48
C ASP A 345 -18.40 -2.42 4.37
N LEU A 346 -19.17 -2.05 3.35
CA LEU A 346 -18.67 -1.31 2.18
C LEU A 346 -17.96 -0.01 2.56
N HIS A 347 -18.52 0.76 3.52
CA HIS A 347 -17.94 2.03 3.94
C HIS A 347 -16.63 1.87 4.74
N HIS A 348 -16.45 0.74 5.44
CA HIS A 348 -15.19 0.42 6.13
C HIS A 348 -14.03 0.17 5.14
N ARG A 349 -14.36 -0.32 3.93
CA ARG A 349 -13.40 -0.62 2.87
C ARG A 349 -12.56 0.60 2.47
N ALA A 350 -13.12 1.81 2.56
CA ALA A 350 -12.40 3.06 2.26
C ALA A 350 -11.08 3.21 3.02
N ARG A 351 -10.97 2.66 4.24
CA ARG A 351 -9.73 2.67 5.04
C ARG A 351 -8.56 1.98 4.34
N LEU A 352 -8.84 1.07 3.41
CA LEU A 352 -7.82 0.32 2.67
C LEU A 352 -7.38 1.03 1.39
N ALA A 353 -7.92 2.20 1.04
CA ALA A 353 -7.54 2.94 -0.17
C ALA A 353 -6.09 3.47 -0.15
N THR A 354 -5.43 3.47 1.03
CA THR A 354 -4.03 3.86 1.19
C THR A 354 -3.19 2.73 1.76
N LYS A 355 -1.85 2.84 1.66
CA LYS A 355 -0.96 1.89 2.34
C LYS A 355 -1.13 1.98 3.85
N PRO A 356 -1.12 0.84 4.57
CA PRO A 356 -1.12 0.85 6.02
C PRO A 356 0.15 1.51 6.56
N GLY A 357 0.02 2.18 7.71
CA GLY A 357 1.11 2.87 8.39
C GLY A 357 1.54 2.20 9.69
N ILE A 358 2.76 2.51 10.13
CA ILE A 358 3.20 2.26 11.52
C ILE A 358 2.41 3.20 12.44
N THR A 359 2.22 4.45 12.01
CA THR A 359 1.36 5.44 12.68
C THR A 359 0.31 5.99 11.73
N GLY A 360 -0.70 6.66 12.26
CA GLY A 360 -1.79 7.22 11.48
C GLY A 360 -2.59 8.25 12.25
N MET A 361 -3.56 8.88 11.58
CA MET A 361 -4.33 9.98 12.12
C MET A 361 -5.07 9.60 13.40
N TRP A 362 -5.77 8.45 13.42
CA TRP A 362 -6.49 8.00 14.60
C TRP A 362 -5.55 7.68 15.78
N GLN A 363 -4.34 7.15 15.51
CA GLN A 363 -3.36 6.81 16.53
C GLN A 363 -2.82 8.05 17.26
N VAL A 364 -2.75 9.20 16.57
CA VAL A 364 -2.30 10.46 17.16
C VAL A 364 -3.43 11.35 17.66
N SER A 365 -4.72 10.94 17.45
CA SER A 365 -5.90 11.73 17.83
C SER A 365 -6.65 11.19 19.04
N GLY A 366 -6.14 10.13 19.71
CA GLY A 366 -6.78 9.58 20.91
C GLY A 366 -6.48 8.11 21.17
N ARG A 367 -5.88 7.41 20.20
CA ARG A 367 -5.39 6.02 20.33
C ARG A 367 -6.34 5.10 21.12
N SER A 368 -5.97 4.77 22.37
CA SER A 368 -6.74 3.84 23.21
C SER A 368 -8.03 4.42 23.78
N ASN A 369 -8.21 5.74 23.78
CA ASN A 369 -9.42 6.39 24.27
C ASN A 369 -10.57 6.31 23.27
N ILE A 370 -10.26 6.02 21.98
CA ILE A 370 -11.29 5.79 20.97
C ILE A 370 -11.74 4.34 21.09
N THR A 371 -12.97 4.15 21.54
CA THR A 371 -13.60 2.84 21.76
C THR A 371 -14.62 2.48 20.68
N ASP A 372 -15.07 3.47 19.91
CA ASP A 372 -15.96 3.28 18.78
C ASP A 372 -15.15 3.07 17.50
N PHE A 373 -15.45 2.02 16.76
CA PHE A 373 -14.78 1.71 15.51
C PHE A 373 -15.13 2.69 14.40
N GLU A 374 -16.35 3.25 14.41
CA GLU A 374 -16.78 4.24 13.42
C GLU A 374 -15.96 5.54 13.53
N ASP A 375 -15.56 5.94 14.73
CA ASP A 375 -14.66 7.09 14.90
C ASP A 375 -13.28 6.83 14.30
N VAL A 376 -12.77 5.58 14.40
CA VAL A 376 -11.54 5.17 13.73
C VAL A 376 -11.70 5.25 12.22
N VAL A 377 -12.81 4.74 11.68
CA VAL A 377 -13.13 4.79 10.24
C VAL A 377 -13.19 6.24 9.75
N LYS A 378 -13.86 7.12 10.49
CA LYS A 378 -13.98 8.54 10.17
C LYS A 378 -12.61 9.23 10.09
N LEU A 379 -11.74 9.02 11.07
CA LEU A 379 -10.40 9.60 11.10
C LEU A 379 -9.52 9.05 9.97
N ASP A 380 -9.61 7.76 9.66
CA ASP A 380 -8.87 7.16 8.57
C ASP A 380 -9.36 7.65 7.20
N ARG A 381 -10.69 7.81 7.01
CA ARG A 381 -11.25 8.42 5.80
C ARG A 381 -10.83 9.89 5.65
N GLN A 382 -10.85 10.66 6.74
CA GLN A 382 -10.36 12.03 6.74
C GLN A 382 -8.90 12.10 6.32
N TYR A 383 -8.04 11.25 6.88
CA TYR A 383 -6.63 11.16 6.47
C TYR A 383 -6.49 10.91 4.96
N ILE A 384 -7.28 9.99 4.40
CA ILE A 384 -7.22 9.65 2.98
C ILE A 384 -7.68 10.82 2.12
N ALA A 385 -8.81 11.46 2.46
CA ALA A 385 -9.38 12.55 1.70
C ALA A 385 -8.50 13.82 1.71
N GLU A 386 -7.94 14.17 2.87
CA GLU A 386 -7.13 15.36 3.08
C GLU A 386 -5.63 15.12 2.87
N TRP A 387 -5.22 13.89 2.51
CA TRP A 387 -3.82 13.54 2.45
C TRP A 387 -3.00 14.51 1.59
N ASN A 388 -1.93 14.96 2.17
CA ASN A 388 -0.83 15.66 1.53
C ASN A 388 0.46 15.38 2.30
N PHE A 389 1.62 15.67 1.70
CA PHE A 389 2.91 15.37 2.31
C PHE A 389 3.14 16.07 3.67
N ALA A 390 2.64 17.31 3.83
CA ALA A 390 2.76 18.05 5.08
C ALA A 390 1.94 17.41 6.22
N LEU A 391 0.81 16.78 5.90
CA LEU A 391 0.01 16.04 6.87
C LEU A 391 0.78 14.83 7.42
N ASP A 392 1.50 14.10 6.58
CA ASP A 392 2.37 12.99 7.03
C ASP A 392 3.43 13.49 8.00
N ILE A 393 4.12 14.58 7.68
CA ILE A 393 5.12 15.18 8.58
C ILE A 393 4.49 15.59 9.91
N LYS A 394 3.30 16.22 9.89
CA LYS A 394 2.56 16.60 11.11
C LYS A 394 2.20 15.38 11.96
N ILE A 395 1.76 14.29 11.36
CA ILE A 395 1.43 13.05 12.07
C ILE A 395 2.70 12.42 12.68
N LEU A 396 3.83 12.40 11.96
CA LEU A 396 5.09 11.89 12.50
C LEU A 396 5.54 12.67 13.74
N PHE A 397 5.51 14.01 13.70
CA PHE A 397 5.83 14.83 14.88
C PHE A 397 4.88 14.55 16.05
N LYS A 398 3.56 14.47 15.79
CA LYS A 398 2.59 14.12 16.82
C LYS A 398 2.84 12.73 17.41
N THR A 399 3.23 11.74 16.56
CA THR A 399 3.53 10.38 17.02
C THR A 399 4.67 10.39 18.05
N VAL A 400 5.75 11.11 17.76
CA VAL A 400 6.88 11.26 18.70
C VAL A 400 6.39 11.81 20.03
N LEU A 401 5.57 12.88 20.02
CA LEU A 401 5.04 13.48 21.24
C LEU A 401 4.14 12.53 22.04
N VAL A 402 3.25 11.77 21.36
CA VAL A 402 2.33 10.81 21.99
C VAL A 402 3.10 9.65 22.62
N VAL A 403 4.14 9.13 21.96
CA VAL A 403 4.98 8.05 22.49
C VAL A 403 5.72 8.53 23.74
N PHE A 404 6.29 9.75 23.75
CA PHE A 404 6.98 10.31 24.91
C PHE A 404 6.03 10.60 26.07
N LYS A 405 4.83 11.09 25.82
CA LYS A 405 3.80 11.37 26.85
C LYS A 405 3.13 10.11 27.41
N ARG A 406 3.35 8.95 26.79
CA ARG A 406 2.68 7.67 27.13
C ARG A 406 1.16 7.75 27.07
N ASP A 407 0.58 8.72 26.34
CA ASP A 407 -0.86 8.87 26.20
C ASP A 407 -1.43 7.68 25.43
N GLY A 408 -2.29 6.88 26.10
CA GLY A 408 -2.98 5.75 25.49
C GLY A 408 -2.12 4.51 25.26
N ALA A 409 -0.98 4.33 25.93
CA ALA A 409 -0.30 3.05 26.00
C ALA A 409 -1.07 2.11 26.94
N MET A 410 -1.50 0.93 26.44
CA MET A 410 -2.09 -0.17 27.20
C MET A 410 -1.25 -1.41 27.03
#